data_7ff8d4bbf1eadb0323eb5957778134d1
#
_entry.id   7ff8d4bbf1eadb0323eb5957778134d1
#
_cell.length_a   1.000
_cell.length_b   1.000
_cell.length_c   1.000
_cell.angle_alpha   90.00
_cell.angle_beta   90.00
_cell.angle_gamma   90.00
#
_symmetry.space_group_name_H-M   'P 1'
#
loop_
_entity.id
_entity.type
_entity.pdbx_description
1 polymer ?
#
loop_
_entity_poly.entity_id
_entity_poly.type
_entity_poly.pdbx_seq_one_letter_code
_entity_poly.pdbx_strand_id
1 'polypeptide(L)'
;MQLTFDPDVEEFRAEFSAFLDEHLPSEADTLERPRSVSHMPGWARKWQRLLFDNGWLLPAQPPEFGGRNASVLQQFVHLDELCRRRIYHSFNPQGVNIVAASLISFGSQEQKHKWAVPVLKGELTASLGMSEPSAGSDLASLRTRAVADGDHFVVNGQKVWTSGAHDADFLLTFVRTDPDAPKHKGISVLIIPTDTPGVVCRPFADICGEDNKDFNEVFFTDARVPAENLVGPLNGGWGVANGSLGHERTMMWLGFADRINNMITDFRPRGELQRDQFATSVMDYIALRAMGSAALAKAARGEADTASVSVLKLFGSEAELRTADTALTAAGIDGLLHPSTTGRYAHMNLDHYFASWFERYARSYSGTIAGGTSEIQRNIIAQQVLGLPRR
;
A
#
# COMPACT_ATOMS: atom_id res chain seq x y z
N MET A 1 -21.81 -18.23 -18.04
CA MET A 1 -20.96 -17.39 -17.14
C MET A 1 -21.76 -17.24 -15.86
N GLN A 2 -21.23 -17.68 -14.74
CA GLN A 2 -21.90 -17.49 -13.45
C GLN A 2 -21.70 -16.02 -13.04
N LEU A 3 -22.78 -15.32 -12.76
CA LEU A 3 -22.78 -13.89 -12.41
C LEU A 3 -22.84 -13.65 -10.90
N THR A 4 -22.98 -14.71 -10.12
CA THR A 4 -23.02 -14.69 -8.64
C THR A 4 -21.91 -15.59 -8.09
N PHE A 5 -21.43 -15.26 -6.90
CA PHE A 5 -20.54 -16.14 -6.17
C PHE A 5 -21.29 -17.32 -5.53
N ASP A 6 -20.55 -18.30 -5.04
CA ASP A 6 -21.13 -19.39 -4.27
C ASP A 6 -21.81 -18.86 -3.00
N PRO A 7 -22.80 -19.56 -2.45
CA PRO A 7 -23.61 -19.07 -1.33
C PRO A 7 -22.81 -18.64 -0.11
N ASP A 8 -21.72 -19.33 0.23
CA ASP A 8 -20.82 -19.02 1.35
C ASP A 8 -20.09 -17.68 1.18
N VAL A 9 -19.76 -17.33 -0.06
CA VAL A 9 -19.09 -16.04 -0.38
C VAL A 9 -20.11 -14.90 -0.32
N GLU A 10 -21.35 -15.12 -0.79
CA GLU A 10 -22.42 -14.11 -0.72
C GLU A 10 -22.88 -13.91 0.73
N GLU A 11 -22.94 -14.97 1.54
CA GLU A 11 -23.24 -14.86 2.98
C GLU A 11 -22.16 -14.05 3.70
N PHE A 12 -20.88 -14.33 3.42
CA PHE A 12 -19.75 -13.56 3.96
C PHE A 12 -19.84 -12.07 3.57
N ARG A 13 -20.21 -11.77 2.31
CA ARG A 13 -20.44 -10.39 1.85
C ARG A 13 -21.57 -9.73 2.63
N ALA A 14 -22.71 -10.43 2.81
CA ALA A 14 -23.86 -9.91 3.51
C ALA A 14 -23.55 -9.64 4.99
N GLU A 15 -22.84 -10.54 5.66
CA GLU A 15 -22.39 -10.38 7.04
C GLU A 15 -21.48 -9.15 7.19
N PHE A 16 -20.50 -8.98 6.29
CA PHE A 16 -19.61 -7.82 6.32
C PHE A 16 -20.36 -6.52 6.02
N SER A 17 -21.28 -6.52 5.05
CA SER A 17 -22.11 -5.37 4.73
C SER A 17 -22.96 -4.93 5.92
N ALA A 18 -23.62 -5.87 6.61
CA ALA A 18 -24.39 -5.60 7.82
C ALA A 18 -23.51 -5.05 8.96
N PHE A 19 -22.30 -5.60 9.14
CA PHE A 19 -21.33 -5.09 10.11
C PHE A 19 -20.95 -3.64 9.82
N LEU A 20 -20.70 -3.29 8.56
CA LEU A 20 -20.41 -1.91 8.17
C LEU A 20 -21.60 -0.97 8.43
N ASP A 21 -22.83 -1.40 8.10
CA ASP A 21 -24.03 -0.60 8.32
C ASP A 21 -24.27 -0.29 9.80
N GLU A 22 -23.91 -1.22 10.70
CA GLU A 22 -24.10 -1.06 12.15
C GLU A 22 -22.98 -0.23 12.81
N HIS A 23 -21.74 -0.36 12.33
CA HIS A 23 -20.56 0.08 13.11
C HIS A 23 -19.77 1.22 12.46
N LEU A 24 -20.13 1.65 11.24
CA LEU A 24 -19.39 2.72 10.57
C LEU A 24 -19.45 4.02 11.37
N PRO A 25 -18.30 4.63 11.73
CA PRO A 25 -18.28 5.90 12.43
C PRO A 25 -19.03 6.99 11.67
N SER A 26 -19.74 7.86 12.39
CA SER A 26 -20.41 9.00 11.77
C SER A 26 -19.41 10.07 11.31
N GLU A 27 -19.83 10.97 10.44
CA GLU A 27 -18.99 12.10 10.01
C GLU A 27 -18.59 12.99 11.21
N ALA A 28 -19.48 13.15 12.18
CA ALA A 28 -19.20 13.92 13.40
C ALA A 28 -18.11 13.29 14.27
N ASP A 29 -17.99 11.95 14.26
CA ASP A 29 -16.96 11.24 15.03
C ASP A 29 -15.57 11.30 14.38
N THR A 30 -15.49 11.66 13.09
CA THR A 30 -14.26 11.62 12.28
C THR A 30 -13.72 13.00 11.89
N LEU A 31 -14.02 14.03 12.68
CA LEU A 31 -13.62 15.42 12.40
C LEU A 31 -12.10 15.63 12.47
N GLU A 32 -11.41 14.91 13.37
CA GLU A 32 -9.96 14.94 13.41
C GLU A 32 -9.38 14.15 12.23
N ARG A 33 -8.64 14.83 11.37
CA ARG A 33 -8.08 14.21 10.16
C ARG A 33 -6.69 13.63 10.39
N PRO A 34 -6.39 12.46 9.82
CA PRO A 34 -5.00 12.02 9.71
C PRO A 34 -4.17 13.05 8.94
N ARG A 35 -2.99 13.39 9.49
CA ARG A 35 -2.03 14.33 8.86
C ARG A 35 -0.96 13.61 8.04
N SER A 36 -0.83 12.31 8.20
CA SER A 36 0.02 11.41 7.44
C SER A 36 -0.57 9.99 7.42
N VAL A 37 -0.04 9.09 6.59
CA VAL A 37 -0.44 7.68 6.56
C VAL A 37 -0.01 6.85 7.78
N SER A 38 0.65 7.47 8.75
CA SER A 38 0.96 6.85 10.05
C SER A 38 0.34 7.60 11.23
N HIS A 39 -0.27 8.77 10.99
CA HIS A 39 -1.01 9.46 12.03
C HIS A 39 -2.43 8.89 12.16
N MET A 40 -2.67 8.21 13.26
CA MET A 40 -3.98 7.62 13.54
C MET A 40 -4.70 8.39 14.66
N PRO A 41 -5.71 9.22 14.33
CA PRO A 41 -6.61 9.83 15.31
C PRO A 41 -7.30 8.77 16.18
N GLY A 42 -7.78 9.18 17.34
CA GLY A 42 -8.41 8.25 18.29
C GLY A 42 -9.59 7.46 17.71
N TRP A 43 -10.39 8.07 16.82
CA TRP A 43 -11.48 7.39 16.14
C TRP A 43 -10.97 6.34 15.13
N ALA A 44 -9.87 6.62 14.43
CA ALA A 44 -9.28 5.68 13.46
C ALA A 44 -8.67 4.45 14.17
N ARG A 45 -8.04 4.65 15.33
CA ARG A 45 -7.56 3.56 16.18
C ARG A 45 -8.71 2.68 16.69
N LYS A 46 -9.83 3.30 17.14
CA LYS A 46 -11.03 2.58 17.57
C LYS A 46 -11.65 1.77 16.42
N TRP A 47 -11.74 2.36 15.24
CA TRP A 47 -12.25 1.70 14.04
C TRP A 47 -11.42 0.49 13.66
N GLN A 48 -10.09 0.65 13.55
CA GLN A 48 -9.20 -0.45 13.23
C GLN A 48 -9.25 -1.56 14.28
N ARG A 49 -9.30 -1.20 15.57
CA ARG A 49 -9.45 -2.14 16.67
C ARG A 49 -10.76 -2.92 16.56
N LEU A 50 -11.86 -2.25 16.26
CA LEU A 50 -13.17 -2.91 16.07
C LEU A 50 -13.12 -3.91 14.92
N LEU A 51 -12.51 -3.56 13.79
CA LEU A 51 -12.32 -4.50 12.68
C LEU A 51 -11.45 -5.69 13.09
N PHE A 52 -10.37 -5.46 13.84
CA PHE A 52 -9.49 -6.52 14.34
C PHE A 52 -10.24 -7.48 15.26
N ASP A 53 -10.94 -6.96 16.27
CA ASP A 53 -11.63 -7.77 17.28
C ASP A 53 -12.79 -8.60 16.67
N ASN A 54 -13.35 -8.18 15.52
CA ASN A 54 -14.40 -8.89 14.79
C ASN A 54 -13.88 -9.69 13.58
N GLY A 55 -12.56 -9.76 13.37
CA GLY A 55 -11.95 -10.54 12.27
C GLY A 55 -12.11 -9.93 10.88
N TRP A 56 -12.46 -8.65 10.79
CA TRP A 56 -12.68 -7.94 9.54
C TRP A 56 -11.49 -7.09 9.07
N LEU A 57 -10.41 -6.98 9.86
CA LEU A 57 -9.27 -6.15 9.47
C LEU A 57 -8.50 -6.77 8.29
N LEU A 58 -8.08 -8.01 8.46
CA LEU A 58 -7.36 -8.80 7.45
C LEU A 58 -8.02 -10.19 7.37
N PRO A 59 -9.17 -10.33 6.73
CA PRO A 59 -10.02 -11.52 6.82
C PRO A 59 -9.33 -12.82 6.38
N ALA A 60 -8.30 -12.75 5.54
CA ALA A 60 -7.48 -13.90 5.15
C ALA A 60 -6.63 -14.47 6.28
N GLN A 61 -6.24 -13.63 7.23
CA GLN A 61 -5.38 -14.07 8.33
C GLN A 61 -6.14 -14.93 9.34
N PRO A 62 -5.42 -15.71 10.17
CA PRO A 62 -6.02 -16.37 11.34
C PRO A 62 -6.61 -15.36 12.33
N PRO A 63 -7.53 -15.79 13.21
CA PRO A 63 -8.18 -14.91 14.19
C PRO A 63 -7.20 -14.18 15.12
N GLU A 64 -6.07 -14.77 15.46
CA GLU A 64 -5.01 -14.16 16.28
C GLU A 64 -4.40 -12.90 15.65
N PHE A 65 -4.53 -12.75 14.32
CA PHE A 65 -4.09 -11.59 13.56
C PHE A 65 -5.26 -10.76 13.00
N GLY A 66 -6.45 -10.86 13.60
CA GLY A 66 -7.61 -10.06 13.23
C GLY A 66 -8.30 -10.51 11.95
N GLY A 67 -8.23 -11.81 11.64
CA GLY A 67 -8.84 -12.41 10.46
C GLY A 67 -9.83 -13.54 10.78
N ARG A 68 -10.26 -14.24 9.73
CA ARG A 68 -11.28 -15.32 9.75
C ARG A 68 -10.87 -16.52 8.91
N ASN A 69 -9.61 -16.61 8.47
CA ASN A 69 -9.12 -17.60 7.49
C ASN A 69 -9.93 -17.55 6.18
N ALA A 70 -10.33 -16.37 5.74
CA ALA A 70 -11.18 -16.18 4.58
C ALA A 70 -10.50 -16.66 3.29
N SER A 71 -11.27 -17.29 2.41
CA SER A 71 -10.83 -17.68 1.08
C SER A 71 -10.47 -16.45 0.22
N VAL A 72 -9.79 -16.67 -0.89
CA VAL A 72 -9.43 -15.58 -1.82
C VAL A 72 -10.66 -14.88 -2.39
N LEU A 73 -11.77 -15.59 -2.58
CA LEU A 73 -13.03 -15.00 -3.04
C LEU A 73 -13.72 -14.17 -1.95
N GLN A 74 -13.68 -14.64 -0.70
CA GLN A 74 -14.16 -13.86 0.45
C GLN A 74 -13.32 -12.60 0.69
N GLN A 75 -12.00 -12.67 0.52
CA GLN A 75 -11.13 -11.49 0.54
C GLN A 75 -11.51 -10.48 -0.56
N PHE A 76 -11.79 -10.98 -1.77
CA PHE A 76 -12.23 -10.13 -2.87
C PHE A 76 -13.52 -9.39 -2.54
N VAL A 77 -14.56 -10.08 -2.08
CA VAL A 77 -15.84 -9.44 -1.78
C VAL A 77 -15.74 -8.46 -0.61
N HIS A 78 -14.85 -8.73 0.37
CA HIS A 78 -14.53 -7.80 1.45
C HIS A 78 -13.92 -6.49 0.90
N LEU A 79 -12.88 -6.58 0.07
CA LEU A 79 -12.24 -5.40 -0.51
C LEU A 79 -13.16 -4.67 -1.48
N ASP A 80 -13.94 -5.40 -2.29
CA ASP A 80 -14.93 -4.82 -3.23
C ASP A 80 -15.99 -4.02 -2.47
N GLU A 81 -16.44 -4.50 -1.29
CA GLU A 81 -17.40 -3.79 -0.44
C GLU A 81 -16.80 -2.52 0.17
N LEU A 82 -15.56 -2.57 0.64
CA LEU A 82 -14.84 -1.38 1.11
C LEU A 82 -14.68 -0.34 -0.01
N CYS A 83 -14.27 -0.76 -1.21
CA CYS A 83 -14.14 0.10 -2.38
C CYS A 83 -15.49 0.73 -2.76
N ARG A 84 -16.55 -0.06 -2.88
CA ARG A 84 -17.90 0.43 -3.22
C ARG A 84 -18.43 1.48 -2.25
N ARG A 85 -18.10 1.35 -0.97
CA ARG A 85 -18.49 2.29 0.09
C ARG A 85 -17.46 3.40 0.31
N ARG A 86 -16.32 3.36 -0.37
CA ARG A 86 -15.21 4.32 -0.23
C ARG A 86 -14.71 4.39 1.23
N ILE A 87 -14.49 3.22 1.86
CA ILE A 87 -14.09 3.07 3.25
C ILE A 87 -12.67 2.50 3.31
N TYR A 88 -11.82 3.08 4.17
CA TYR A 88 -10.55 2.48 4.56
C TYR A 88 -10.70 1.57 5.78
N HIS A 89 -10.11 0.39 5.71
CA HIS A 89 -10.02 -0.52 6.85
C HIS A 89 -8.93 -0.08 7.83
N SER A 90 -7.91 0.64 7.36
CA SER A 90 -6.82 1.17 8.19
C SER A 90 -6.35 2.52 7.69
N PHE A 91 -5.99 3.39 8.63
CA PHE A 91 -5.36 4.69 8.40
C PHE A 91 -3.83 4.64 8.59
N ASN A 92 -3.28 3.43 8.76
CA ASN A 92 -1.86 3.13 8.62
C ASN A 92 -1.68 1.95 7.64
N PRO A 93 -1.98 2.15 6.34
CA PRO A 93 -2.01 1.06 5.37
C PRO A 93 -0.65 0.37 5.18
N GLN A 94 0.47 1.08 5.23
CA GLN A 94 1.79 0.47 5.18
C GLN A 94 2.07 -0.41 6.42
N GLY A 95 1.67 0.08 7.60
CA GLY A 95 1.79 -0.68 8.85
C GLY A 95 1.02 -1.99 8.80
N VAL A 96 -0.24 -1.94 8.39
CA VAL A 96 -1.12 -3.13 8.35
C VAL A 96 -0.78 -4.06 7.19
N ASN A 97 -0.75 -3.55 5.96
CA ASN A 97 -0.70 -4.40 4.76
C ASN A 97 0.72 -4.87 4.40
N ILE A 98 1.77 -4.15 4.84
CA ILE A 98 3.15 -4.49 4.50
C ILE A 98 3.95 -4.88 5.73
N VAL A 99 4.03 -4.01 6.74
CA VAL A 99 4.90 -4.24 7.90
C VAL A 99 4.38 -5.40 8.76
N ALA A 100 3.12 -5.36 9.19
CA ALA A 100 2.53 -6.45 9.97
C ALA A 100 2.49 -7.77 9.18
N ALA A 101 2.14 -7.73 7.89
CA ALA A 101 2.17 -8.92 7.03
C ALA A 101 3.57 -9.52 6.90
N SER A 102 4.62 -8.67 6.79
CA SER A 102 6.02 -9.12 6.79
C SER A 102 6.40 -9.78 8.11
N LEU A 103 6.01 -9.17 9.23
CA LEU A 103 6.30 -9.72 10.56
C LEU A 103 5.55 -11.03 10.81
N ILE A 104 4.30 -11.16 10.35
CA ILE A 104 3.54 -12.42 10.43
C ILE A 104 4.24 -13.52 9.64
N SER A 105 4.78 -13.21 8.47
CA SER A 105 5.39 -14.19 7.57
C SER A 105 6.83 -14.55 7.97
N PHE A 106 7.62 -13.62 8.47
CA PHE A 106 9.06 -13.77 8.65
C PHE A 106 9.57 -13.48 10.07
N GLY A 107 8.76 -12.86 10.91
CA GLY A 107 9.14 -12.53 12.29
C GLY A 107 9.07 -13.72 13.23
N SER A 108 9.82 -13.66 14.35
CA SER A 108 9.69 -14.59 15.46
C SER A 108 8.32 -14.43 16.14
N GLN A 109 7.92 -15.39 16.96
CA GLN A 109 6.66 -15.29 17.72
C GLN A 109 6.66 -14.06 18.65
N GLU A 110 7.81 -13.75 19.26
CA GLU A 110 7.98 -12.57 20.10
C GLU A 110 7.80 -11.27 19.28
N GLN A 111 8.38 -11.22 18.07
CA GLN A 111 8.22 -10.06 17.17
C GLN A 111 6.78 -9.90 16.70
N LYS A 112 6.07 -11.00 16.42
CA LYS A 112 4.64 -10.96 16.06
C LYS A 112 3.81 -10.36 17.18
N HIS A 113 4.02 -10.80 18.42
CA HIS A 113 3.28 -10.30 19.58
C HIS A 113 3.69 -8.86 19.98
N LYS A 114 4.98 -8.55 19.92
CA LYS A 114 5.51 -7.23 20.32
C LYS A 114 5.21 -6.14 19.32
N TRP A 115 5.17 -6.45 18.01
CA TRP A 115 5.12 -5.45 16.94
C TRP A 115 3.91 -5.62 16.01
N ALA A 116 3.69 -6.82 15.44
CA ALA A 116 2.64 -7.01 14.43
C ALA A 116 1.24 -6.86 15.04
N VAL A 117 0.95 -7.56 16.14
CA VAL A 117 -0.38 -7.52 16.78
C VAL A 117 -0.74 -6.09 17.26
N PRO A 118 0.15 -5.33 17.93
CA PRO A 118 -0.14 -3.93 18.27
C PRO A 118 -0.40 -3.03 17.05
N VAL A 119 0.32 -3.22 15.93
CA VAL A 119 0.02 -2.50 14.68
C VAL A 119 -1.37 -2.86 14.17
N LEU A 120 -1.72 -4.13 14.12
CA LEU A 120 -3.04 -4.59 13.68
C LEU A 120 -4.17 -4.07 14.58
N LYS A 121 -3.93 -3.96 15.88
CA LYS A 121 -4.88 -3.38 16.83
C LYS A 121 -4.96 -1.85 16.80
N GLY A 122 -4.12 -1.19 16.00
CA GLY A 122 -4.04 0.28 15.97
C GLY A 122 -3.42 0.89 17.23
N GLU A 123 -2.72 0.10 18.04
CA GLU A 123 -1.98 0.55 19.23
C GLU A 123 -0.64 1.18 18.85
N LEU A 124 0.05 0.58 17.86
CA LEU A 124 1.26 1.11 17.23
C LEU A 124 1.01 1.41 15.76
N THR A 125 1.85 2.29 15.21
CA THR A 125 1.91 2.61 13.79
C THR A 125 3.30 2.30 13.24
N ALA A 126 3.36 1.91 11.97
CA ALA A 126 4.62 1.53 11.35
C ALA A 126 4.75 2.08 9.93
N SER A 127 5.98 2.30 9.51
CA SER A 127 6.33 2.70 8.16
C SER A 127 7.45 1.84 7.58
N LEU A 128 7.70 1.97 6.27
CA LEU A 128 8.61 1.11 5.52
C LEU A 128 9.83 1.89 5.04
N GLY A 129 11.00 1.62 5.63
CA GLY A 129 12.29 2.20 5.25
C GLY A 129 13.00 1.36 4.19
N MET A 130 12.65 1.53 2.90
CA MET A 130 13.16 0.71 1.80
C MET A 130 14.10 1.50 0.89
N SER A 131 13.58 2.49 0.18
CA SER A 131 14.29 3.27 -0.83
C SER A 131 15.35 4.20 -0.23
N GLU A 132 16.40 4.48 -1.02
CA GLU A 132 17.46 5.44 -0.72
C GLU A 132 17.58 6.44 -1.87
N PRO A 133 18.24 7.60 -1.68
CA PRO A 133 18.44 8.56 -2.77
C PRO A 133 19.06 7.96 -4.03
N SER A 134 19.89 6.92 -3.89
CA SER A 134 20.54 6.22 -5.01
C SER A 134 20.02 4.82 -5.29
N ALA A 135 19.01 4.33 -4.57
CA ALA A 135 18.52 2.95 -4.67
C ALA A 135 16.98 2.90 -4.52
N GLY A 136 16.27 3.03 -5.64
CA GLY A 136 14.82 2.85 -5.75
C GLY A 136 14.50 1.56 -6.50
N SER A 137 14.41 1.61 -7.84
CA SER A 137 14.18 0.40 -8.67
C SER A 137 15.29 -0.63 -8.53
N ASP A 138 16.55 -0.22 -8.40
CA ASP A 138 17.66 -1.09 -8.01
C ASP A 138 17.82 -1.13 -6.50
N LEU A 139 16.79 -1.61 -5.80
CA LEU A 139 16.78 -1.75 -4.34
C LEU A 139 17.98 -2.59 -3.84
N ALA A 140 18.40 -3.57 -4.62
CA ALA A 140 19.54 -4.41 -4.29
C ALA A 140 20.85 -3.62 -4.13
N SER A 141 20.92 -2.39 -4.61
CA SER A 141 22.06 -1.48 -4.45
C SER A 141 21.99 -0.58 -3.22
N LEU A 142 21.06 -0.81 -2.28
CA LEU A 142 20.96 -0.04 -1.04
C LEU A 142 22.27 -0.06 -0.24
N ARG A 143 22.56 1.05 0.46
CA ARG A 143 23.83 1.32 1.15
C ARG A 143 23.68 1.64 2.64
N THR A 144 22.48 1.87 3.15
CA THR A 144 22.25 2.02 4.59
C THR A 144 22.84 0.80 5.28
N ARG A 145 23.92 1.00 6.04
CA ARG A 145 24.74 -0.07 6.60
C ARG A 145 24.28 -0.39 8.00
N ALA A 146 24.30 -1.67 8.36
CA ALA A 146 24.14 -2.15 9.72
C ALA A 146 25.30 -3.08 10.06
N VAL A 147 26.10 -2.69 11.04
CA VAL A 147 27.26 -3.45 11.50
C VAL A 147 26.95 -4.07 12.85
N ALA A 148 27.19 -5.38 12.99
CA ALA A 148 27.01 -6.07 14.25
C ALA A 148 28.03 -5.56 15.28
N ASP A 149 27.56 -5.24 16.49
CA ASP A 149 28.35 -4.80 17.63
C ASP A 149 27.76 -5.40 18.92
N GLY A 150 28.27 -6.57 19.30
CA GLY A 150 27.77 -7.35 20.42
C GLY A 150 26.34 -7.80 20.17
N ASP A 151 25.42 -7.38 21.04
CA ASP A 151 23.97 -7.70 20.99
C ASP A 151 23.16 -6.64 20.22
N HIS A 152 23.84 -5.76 19.47
CA HIS A 152 23.22 -4.70 18.68
C HIS A 152 23.74 -4.65 17.25
N PHE A 153 23.00 -3.95 16.39
CA PHE A 153 23.49 -3.42 15.12
C PHE A 153 23.68 -1.92 15.24
N VAL A 154 24.78 -1.38 14.73
CA VAL A 154 24.98 0.06 14.55
C VAL A 154 24.60 0.43 13.13
N VAL A 155 23.56 1.24 12.98
CA VAL A 155 22.98 1.60 11.69
C VAL A 155 23.39 3.00 11.29
N ASN A 156 23.90 3.12 10.04
CA ASN A 156 24.29 4.39 9.42
C ASN A 156 23.80 4.44 7.99
N GLY A 157 23.22 5.57 7.59
CA GLY A 157 22.73 5.79 6.23
C GLY A 157 21.51 6.69 6.14
N GLN A 158 20.83 6.63 5.01
CA GLN A 158 19.67 7.46 4.72
C GLN A 158 18.62 6.67 3.94
N LYS A 159 17.35 6.84 4.32
CA LYS A 159 16.20 6.42 3.52
C LYS A 159 15.43 7.63 3.00
N VAL A 160 14.69 7.45 1.92
CA VAL A 160 13.84 8.49 1.32
C VAL A 160 12.51 7.88 0.86
N TRP A 161 11.50 8.71 0.70
CA TRP A 161 10.12 8.31 0.33
C TRP A 161 9.47 7.43 1.39
N THR A 162 9.92 7.56 2.66
CA THR A 162 9.36 6.79 3.78
C THR A 162 8.09 7.46 4.26
N SER A 163 6.94 7.02 3.74
CA SER A 163 5.64 7.65 4.02
C SER A 163 5.28 7.56 5.50
N GLY A 164 4.89 8.68 6.08
CA GLY A 164 4.43 8.77 7.47
C GLY A 164 5.48 8.48 8.53
N ALA A 165 6.79 8.42 8.20
CA ALA A 165 7.84 8.04 9.16
C ALA A 165 7.89 8.94 10.40
N HIS A 166 7.57 10.24 10.27
CA HIS A 166 7.58 11.21 11.37
C HIS A 166 6.46 11.02 12.39
N ASP A 167 5.44 10.24 12.04
CA ASP A 167 4.30 9.88 12.91
C ASP A 167 4.29 8.38 13.26
N ALA A 168 5.20 7.59 12.69
CA ALA A 168 5.28 6.15 12.96
C ALA A 168 6.05 5.86 14.25
N ASP A 169 5.61 4.85 15.00
CA ASP A 169 6.31 4.38 16.20
C ASP A 169 7.59 3.62 15.85
N PHE A 170 7.61 2.92 14.70
CA PHE A 170 8.81 2.22 14.22
C PHE A 170 8.82 2.07 12.69
N LEU A 171 10.00 1.73 12.17
CA LEU A 171 10.26 1.47 10.77
C LEU A 171 10.68 0.01 10.56
N LEU A 172 10.11 -0.64 9.55
CA LEU A 172 10.67 -1.87 9.00
C LEU A 172 11.70 -1.48 7.94
N THR A 173 12.99 -1.59 8.27
CA THR A 173 14.07 -0.97 7.49
C THR A 173 14.98 -2.01 6.84
N PHE A 174 15.18 -1.89 5.52
CA PHE A 174 16.11 -2.70 4.75
C PHE A 174 17.51 -2.11 4.83
N VAL A 175 18.49 -2.92 5.25
CA VAL A 175 19.87 -2.49 5.52
C VAL A 175 20.90 -3.43 4.89
N ARG A 176 22.10 -2.91 4.63
CA ARG A 176 23.27 -3.67 4.16
C ARG A 176 24.05 -4.21 5.36
N THR A 177 23.97 -5.52 5.59
CA THR A 177 24.71 -6.22 6.65
C THR A 177 25.98 -6.90 6.15
N ASP A 178 26.05 -7.21 4.85
CA ASP A 178 27.24 -7.76 4.21
C ASP A 178 27.52 -6.99 2.90
N PRO A 179 28.50 -6.06 2.89
CA PRO A 179 28.84 -5.27 1.71
C PRO A 179 29.62 -6.05 0.64
N ASP A 180 30.24 -7.16 1.00
CA ASP A 180 31.08 -7.98 0.12
C ASP A 180 30.31 -9.09 -0.58
N ALA A 181 29.10 -9.40 -0.09
CA ALA A 181 28.20 -10.37 -0.70
C ALA A 181 27.61 -9.85 -2.03
N PRO A 182 27.19 -10.74 -2.95
CA PRO A 182 26.38 -10.37 -4.10
C PRO A 182 25.18 -9.52 -3.66
N LYS A 183 24.83 -8.48 -4.43
CA LYS A 183 23.86 -7.43 -4.08
C LYS A 183 22.64 -7.91 -3.29
N HIS A 184 22.00 -9.00 -3.74
CA HIS A 184 20.78 -9.54 -3.14
C HIS A 184 21.02 -10.36 -1.86
N LYS A 185 22.25 -10.77 -1.60
CA LYS A 185 22.62 -11.71 -0.51
C LYS A 185 23.21 -11.02 0.72
N GLY A 186 23.37 -9.71 0.71
CA GLY A 186 23.94 -8.95 1.83
C GLY A 186 22.94 -7.98 2.46
N ILE A 187 21.64 -8.21 2.27
CA ILE A 187 20.56 -7.36 2.80
C ILE A 187 19.88 -8.06 3.96
N SER A 188 19.64 -7.31 5.03
CA SER A 188 18.81 -7.73 6.18
C SER A 188 17.68 -6.75 6.41
N VAL A 189 16.75 -7.11 7.29
CA VAL A 189 15.61 -6.26 7.67
C VAL A 189 15.62 -6.08 9.17
N LEU A 190 15.53 -4.83 9.63
CA LEU A 190 15.50 -4.46 11.04
C LEU A 190 14.21 -3.72 11.39
N ILE A 191 13.67 -4.00 12.56
CA ILE A 191 12.67 -3.17 13.22
C ILE A 191 13.44 -2.07 13.95
N ILE A 192 13.23 -0.81 13.56
CA ILE A 192 13.93 0.34 14.15
C ILE A 192 12.88 1.30 14.72
N PRO A 193 12.72 1.42 16.05
CA PRO A 193 11.90 2.46 16.66
C PRO A 193 12.33 3.86 16.21
N THR A 194 11.38 4.73 15.94
CA THR A 194 11.69 6.09 15.44
C THR A 194 12.29 7.00 16.49
N ASP A 195 12.09 6.67 17.78
CA ASP A 195 12.68 7.35 18.93
C ASP A 195 14.10 6.84 19.28
N THR A 196 14.65 5.89 18.54
CA THR A 196 16.02 5.40 18.72
C THR A 196 17.02 6.56 18.57
N PRO A 197 17.93 6.80 19.53
CA PRO A 197 18.96 7.81 19.39
C PRO A 197 19.75 7.65 18.09
N GLY A 198 19.90 8.75 17.33
CA GLY A 198 20.55 8.75 16.01
C GLY A 198 19.58 8.52 14.85
N VAL A 199 18.28 8.32 15.10
CA VAL A 199 17.24 8.30 14.04
C VAL A 199 16.59 9.68 13.95
N VAL A 200 16.54 10.24 12.73
CA VAL A 200 15.88 11.53 12.47
C VAL A 200 14.98 11.37 11.25
N CYS A 201 13.67 11.50 11.46
CA CYS A 201 12.66 11.56 10.40
C CYS A 201 12.42 13.02 10.01
N ARG A 202 12.64 13.37 8.74
CA ARG A 202 12.44 14.72 8.22
C ARG A 202 11.37 14.70 7.14
N PRO A 203 10.14 15.15 7.45
CA PRO A 203 9.09 15.23 6.44
C PRO A 203 9.35 16.34 5.44
N PHE A 204 8.96 16.12 4.19
CA PHE A 204 9.01 17.11 3.12
C PHE A 204 7.69 17.17 2.36
N ALA A 205 7.39 18.35 1.81
CA ALA A 205 6.19 18.59 1.01
C ALA A 205 6.29 17.91 -0.36
N ASP A 206 5.16 17.48 -0.88
CA ASP A 206 5.03 17.07 -2.28
C ASP A 206 4.46 18.22 -3.15
N ILE A 207 4.22 17.95 -4.43
CA ILE A 207 3.69 18.93 -5.37
C ILE A 207 2.26 19.40 -5.02
N CYS A 208 1.56 18.67 -4.15
CA CYS A 208 0.20 19.02 -3.71
C CYS A 208 0.18 20.05 -2.57
N GLY A 209 1.32 20.48 -2.06
CA GLY A 209 1.47 21.62 -1.16
C GLY A 209 2.17 21.34 0.16
N GLU A 210 2.49 22.45 0.87
CA GLU A 210 3.25 22.43 2.12
C GLU A 210 2.51 21.70 3.28
N ASP A 211 1.20 21.62 3.23
CA ASP A 211 0.39 20.95 4.23
C ASP A 211 0.37 19.41 4.03
N ASN A 212 0.91 18.94 2.90
CA ASN A 212 0.95 17.51 2.55
C ASN A 212 2.37 16.94 2.68
N LYS A 213 2.82 16.73 3.92
CA LYS A 213 4.17 16.25 4.24
C LYS A 213 4.14 14.78 4.65
N ASP A 214 3.69 13.91 3.76
CA ASP A 214 3.64 12.47 4.04
C ASP A 214 5.01 11.79 3.89
N PHE A 215 5.77 12.16 2.86
CA PHE A 215 7.08 11.59 2.59
C PHE A 215 8.16 12.10 3.53
N ASN A 216 9.12 11.22 3.88
CA ASN A 216 10.23 11.56 4.74
C ASN A 216 11.58 11.14 4.13
N GLU A 217 12.60 11.96 4.40
CA GLU A 217 13.97 11.50 4.53
C GLU A 217 14.15 10.96 5.94
N VAL A 218 14.80 9.81 6.08
CA VAL A 218 15.15 9.25 7.39
C VAL A 218 16.64 9.05 7.44
N PHE A 219 17.27 9.69 8.41
CA PHE A 219 18.71 9.62 8.65
C PHE A 219 19.01 8.72 9.83
N PHE A 220 20.04 7.88 9.67
CA PHE A 220 20.58 7.02 10.72
C PHE A 220 22.03 7.42 10.96
N THR A 221 22.36 7.82 12.19
CA THR A 221 23.70 8.20 12.61
C THR A 221 24.02 7.44 13.88
N ASP A 222 24.85 6.41 13.75
CA ASP A 222 25.24 5.49 14.82
C ASP A 222 24.04 4.98 15.65
N ALA A 223 22.89 4.76 14.98
CA ALA A 223 21.70 4.28 15.63
C ALA A 223 21.89 2.83 16.10
N ARG A 224 21.81 2.60 17.41
CA ARG A 224 21.98 1.29 18.02
C ARG A 224 20.64 0.54 18.08
N VAL A 225 20.55 -0.53 17.34
CA VAL A 225 19.33 -1.34 17.22
C VAL A 225 19.60 -2.73 17.79
N PRO A 226 18.79 -3.23 18.75
CA PRO A 226 18.98 -4.56 19.32
C PRO A 226 18.98 -5.68 18.26
N ALA A 227 19.84 -6.67 18.42
CA ALA A 227 19.95 -7.79 17.48
C ALA A 227 18.64 -8.59 17.39
N GLU A 228 17.84 -8.62 18.45
CA GLU A 228 16.50 -9.23 18.49
C GLU A 228 15.50 -8.60 17.51
N ASN A 229 15.77 -7.38 17.05
CA ASN A 229 14.96 -6.67 16.07
C ASN A 229 15.25 -7.09 14.61
N LEU A 230 16.15 -8.05 14.38
CA LEU A 230 16.40 -8.64 13.07
C LEU A 230 15.19 -9.49 12.66
N VAL A 231 14.60 -9.18 11.50
CA VAL A 231 13.44 -9.91 10.95
C VAL A 231 13.92 -10.94 9.92
N GLY A 232 13.61 -12.18 10.18
CA GLY A 232 14.10 -13.31 9.38
C GLY A 232 15.60 -13.57 9.56
N PRO A 233 16.23 -14.36 8.68
CA PRO A 233 17.64 -14.66 8.79
C PRO A 233 18.54 -13.47 8.40
N LEU A 234 19.72 -13.39 9.01
CA LEU A 234 20.75 -12.44 8.62
C LEU A 234 21.08 -12.61 7.13
N ASN A 235 21.16 -11.51 6.40
CA ASN A 235 21.37 -11.46 4.94
C ASN A 235 20.20 -12.07 4.12
N GLY A 236 19.08 -12.39 4.74
CA GLY A 236 17.87 -12.94 4.11
C GLY A 236 16.84 -11.90 3.68
N GLY A 237 17.14 -10.61 3.81
CA GLY A 237 16.18 -9.51 3.60
C GLY A 237 15.59 -9.43 2.19
N TRP A 238 16.30 -9.94 1.17
CA TRP A 238 15.73 -10.02 -0.18
C TRP A 238 14.52 -10.98 -0.26
N GLY A 239 14.56 -12.07 0.50
CA GLY A 239 13.43 -12.99 0.65
C GLY A 239 12.24 -12.30 1.30
N VAL A 240 12.49 -11.51 2.36
CA VAL A 240 11.46 -10.72 3.03
C VAL A 240 10.84 -9.71 2.07
N ALA A 241 11.65 -8.97 1.28
CA ALA A 241 11.15 -8.00 0.30
C ALA A 241 10.20 -8.65 -0.74
N ASN A 242 10.57 -9.80 -1.26
CA ASN A 242 9.76 -10.51 -2.26
C ASN A 242 8.47 -11.10 -1.67
N GLY A 243 8.53 -11.65 -0.46
CA GLY A 243 7.37 -12.26 0.22
C GLY A 243 6.36 -11.21 0.67
N SER A 244 6.83 -10.11 1.25
CA SER A 244 5.97 -9.02 1.73
C SER A 244 5.12 -8.38 0.64
N LEU A 245 5.68 -8.25 -0.56
CA LEU A 245 4.99 -7.70 -1.72
C LEU A 245 4.09 -8.72 -2.44
N GLY A 246 4.14 -10.00 -2.06
CA GLY A 246 3.40 -11.08 -2.75
C GLY A 246 1.90 -11.10 -2.45
N HIS A 247 1.54 -10.94 -1.19
CA HIS A 247 0.14 -11.06 -0.75
C HIS A 247 -0.75 -9.88 -1.21
N GLU A 248 -0.22 -8.67 -1.18
CA GLU A 248 -0.95 -7.46 -1.58
C GLU A 248 -1.18 -7.38 -3.09
N ARG A 249 -0.27 -7.92 -3.89
CA ARG A 249 -0.29 -7.78 -5.35
C ARG A 249 -1.51 -8.43 -6.01
N THR A 250 -2.05 -9.52 -5.46
CA THR A 250 -3.17 -10.24 -6.07
C THR A 250 -4.44 -9.40 -6.19
N MET A 251 -4.67 -8.46 -5.26
CA MET A 251 -5.85 -7.60 -5.20
C MET A 251 -5.57 -6.13 -5.55
N MET A 252 -4.31 -5.75 -5.79
CA MET A 252 -3.90 -4.36 -6.06
C MET A 252 -4.65 -3.73 -7.25
N TRP A 253 -4.99 -4.54 -8.25
CA TRP A 253 -5.75 -4.09 -9.42
C TRP A 253 -7.13 -3.53 -9.06
N LEU A 254 -7.74 -4.03 -7.98
CA LEU A 254 -9.05 -3.56 -7.52
C LEU A 254 -8.99 -2.09 -7.08
N GLY A 255 -7.94 -1.69 -6.38
CA GLY A 255 -7.71 -0.30 -6.01
C GLY A 255 -7.55 0.61 -7.23
N PHE A 256 -6.81 0.18 -8.26
CA PHE A 256 -6.73 0.94 -9.52
C PHE A 256 -8.10 1.05 -10.19
N ALA A 257 -8.82 -0.06 -10.30
CA ALA A 257 -10.16 -0.08 -10.91
C ALA A 257 -11.13 0.84 -10.16
N ASP A 258 -11.07 0.85 -8.82
CA ASP A 258 -11.92 1.69 -8.00
C ASP A 258 -11.61 3.18 -8.21
N ARG A 259 -10.33 3.59 -8.20
CA ARG A 259 -9.96 4.99 -8.46
C ARG A 259 -10.34 5.46 -9.87
N ILE A 260 -10.15 4.60 -10.89
CA ILE A 260 -10.62 4.88 -12.26
C ILE A 260 -12.14 5.05 -12.28
N ASN A 261 -12.89 4.13 -11.65
CA ASN A 261 -14.34 4.20 -11.58
C ASN A 261 -14.85 5.49 -10.90
N ASN A 262 -14.21 5.89 -9.82
CA ASN A 262 -14.54 7.12 -9.11
C ASN A 262 -14.30 8.36 -9.99
N MET A 263 -13.17 8.40 -10.74
CA MET A 263 -12.91 9.47 -11.69
C MET A 263 -13.94 9.51 -12.82
N ILE A 264 -14.28 8.35 -13.42
CA ILE A 264 -15.33 8.23 -14.44
C ILE A 264 -16.68 8.72 -13.92
N THR A 265 -17.01 8.41 -12.68
CA THR A 265 -18.27 8.81 -12.05
C THR A 265 -18.34 10.33 -11.82
N ASP A 266 -17.22 10.95 -11.45
CA ASP A 266 -17.13 12.38 -11.17
C ASP A 266 -16.91 13.23 -12.43
N PHE A 267 -16.32 12.66 -13.48
CA PHE A 267 -16.00 13.35 -14.74
C PHE A 267 -17.23 13.59 -15.61
N ARG A 268 -17.30 14.77 -16.22
CA ARG A 268 -18.38 15.12 -17.16
C ARG A 268 -17.77 15.62 -18.46
N PRO A 269 -17.69 14.78 -19.52
CA PRO A 269 -17.09 15.14 -20.79
C PRO A 269 -17.90 16.22 -21.51
N ARG A 270 -17.19 17.18 -22.10
CA ARG A 270 -17.75 18.26 -22.92
C ARG A 270 -17.18 18.15 -24.34
N GLY A 271 -18.05 18.06 -25.35
CA GLY A 271 -17.61 17.91 -26.75
C GLY A 271 -17.17 16.48 -27.14
N GLU A 272 -16.89 16.29 -28.42
CA GLU A 272 -16.65 14.97 -29.02
C GLU A 272 -15.32 14.38 -28.56
N LEU A 273 -14.23 15.14 -28.56
CA LEU A 273 -12.91 14.68 -28.16
C LEU A 273 -12.90 14.18 -26.72
N GLN A 274 -13.51 14.91 -25.80
CA GLN A 274 -13.57 14.49 -24.40
C GLN A 274 -14.47 13.27 -24.20
N ARG A 275 -15.51 13.10 -25.01
CA ARG A 275 -16.34 11.88 -24.99
C ARG A 275 -15.57 10.65 -25.46
N ASP A 276 -14.72 10.79 -26.47
CA ASP A 276 -13.85 9.70 -26.97
C ASP A 276 -12.82 9.30 -25.90
N GLN A 277 -12.14 10.28 -25.29
CA GLN A 277 -11.22 10.03 -24.18
C GLN A 277 -11.91 9.40 -22.97
N PHE A 278 -13.12 9.85 -22.63
CA PHE A 278 -13.94 9.27 -21.58
C PHE A 278 -14.32 7.83 -21.89
N ALA A 279 -14.72 7.54 -23.14
CA ALA A 279 -15.03 6.17 -23.58
C ALA A 279 -13.80 5.26 -23.41
N THR A 280 -12.60 5.75 -23.74
CA THR A 280 -11.33 5.03 -23.51
C THR A 280 -11.14 4.71 -22.04
N SER A 281 -11.37 5.66 -21.12
CA SER A 281 -11.28 5.43 -19.68
C SER A 281 -12.29 4.37 -19.19
N VAL A 282 -13.51 4.37 -19.73
CA VAL A 282 -14.52 3.35 -19.43
C VAL A 282 -14.09 1.97 -19.93
N MET A 283 -13.53 1.91 -21.15
CA MET A 283 -12.99 0.66 -21.70
C MET A 283 -11.82 0.12 -20.88
N ASP A 284 -10.89 0.98 -20.47
CA ASP A 284 -9.77 0.63 -19.59
C ASP A 284 -10.27 0.05 -18.25
N TYR A 285 -11.26 0.69 -17.63
CA TYR A 285 -11.91 0.19 -16.41
C TYR A 285 -12.51 -1.22 -16.61
N ILE A 286 -13.29 -1.41 -17.68
CA ILE A 286 -13.93 -2.70 -17.98
C ILE A 286 -12.87 -3.77 -18.25
N ALA A 287 -11.82 -3.44 -19.02
CA ALA A 287 -10.72 -4.36 -19.31
C ALA A 287 -9.97 -4.76 -18.04
N LEU A 288 -9.66 -3.79 -17.16
CA LEU A 288 -8.98 -4.06 -15.89
C LEU A 288 -9.82 -4.96 -14.98
N ARG A 289 -11.12 -4.70 -14.88
CA ARG A 289 -12.07 -5.55 -14.11
C ARG A 289 -12.13 -6.97 -14.69
N ALA A 290 -12.19 -7.13 -16.01
CA ALA A 290 -12.23 -8.43 -16.66
C ALA A 290 -10.94 -9.23 -16.45
N MET A 291 -9.78 -8.60 -16.67
CA MET A 291 -8.46 -9.22 -16.43
C MET A 291 -8.27 -9.58 -14.96
N GLY A 292 -8.65 -8.68 -14.03
CA GLY A 292 -8.58 -8.91 -12.60
C GLY A 292 -9.47 -10.06 -12.15
N SER A 293 -10.69 -10.15 -12.68
CA SER A 293 -11.61 -11.28 -12.43
C SER A 293 -11.06 -12.61 -12.94
N ALA A 294 -10.39 -12.61 -14.10
CA ALA A 294 -9.73 -13.80 -14.62
C ALA A 294 -8.55 -14.24 -13.74
N ALA A 295 -7.74 -13.30 -13.27
CA ALA A 295 -6.64 -13.58 -12.31
C ALA A 295 -7.18 -14.10 -10.97
N LEU A 296 -8.26 -13.51 -10.46
CA LEU A 296 -8.95 -13.97 -9.25
C LEU A 296 -9.46 -15.40 -9.40
N ALA A 297 -10.07 -15.73 -10.53
CA ALA A 297 -10.55 -17.10 -10.80
C ALA A 297 -9.40 -18.13 -10.85
N LYS A 298 -8.22 -17.75 -11.38
CA LYS A 298 -7.01 -18.60 -11.31
C LYS A 298 -6.55 -18.75 -9.86
N ALA A 299 -6.46 -17.66 -9.10
CA ALA A 299 -6.05 -17.70 -7.71
C ALA A 299 -6.97 -18.57 -6.84
N ALA A 300 -8.29 -18.54 -7.07
CA ALA A 300 -9.27 -19.39 -6.41
C ALA A 300 -9.06 -20.89 -6.67
N ARG A 301 -8.44 -21.25 -7.81
CA ARG A 301 -8.05 -22.64 -8.13
C ARG A 301 -6.62 -22.99 -7.70
N GLY A 302 -5.90 -22.10 -7.01
CA GLY A 302 -4.50 -22.29 -6.66
C GLY A 302 -3.52 -22.13 -7.86
N GLU A 303 -3.97 -21.52 -8.96
CA GLU A 303 -3.22 -21.34 -10.21
C GLU A 303 -2.69 -19.91 -10.38
N ALA A 304 -2.54 -19.15 -9.29
CA ALA A 304 -2.07 -17.77 -9.35
C ALA A 304 -0.68 -17.66 -10.00
N ASP A 305 -0.52 -16.69 -10.90
CA ASP A 305 0.72 -16.47 -11.62
C ASP A 305 1.26 -15.04 -11.49
N THR A 306 2.58 -14.92 -11.48
CA THR A 306 3.29 -13.62 -11.42
C THR A 306 3.04 -12.77 -12.66
N ALA A 307 2.73 -13.42 -13.81
CA ALA A 307 2.48 -12.76 -15.08
C ALA A 307 1.23 -11.90 -15.01
N SER A 308 0.11 -12.49 -14.56
CA SER A 308 -1.16 -11.77 -14.39
C SER A 308 -1.00 -10.57 -13.47
N VAL A 309 -0.27 -10.72 -12.35
CA VAL A 309 -0.03 -9.64 -11.38
C VAL A 309 0.75 -8.47 -12.02
N SER A 310 1.82 -8.76 -12.76
CA SER A 310 2.64 -7.72 -13.40
C SER A 310 1.88 -6.98 -14.51
N VAL A 311 1.09 -7.71 -15.31
CA VAL A 311 0.23 -7.12 -16.36
C VAL A 311 -0.84 -6.23 -15.74
N LEU A 312 -1.53 -6.69 -14.70
CA LEU A 312 -2.58 -5.93 -14.00
C LEU A 312 -2.02 -4.67 -13.36
N LYS A 313 -0.83 -4.74 -12.74
CA LYS A 313 -0.17 -3.59 -12.15
C LYS A 313 0.20 -2.56 -13.21
N LEU A 314 0.85 -2.98 -14.29
CA LEU A 314 1.25 -2.10 -15.38
C LEU A 314 0.03 -1.43 -16.02
N PHE A 315 -0.95 -2.24 -16.45
CA PHE A 315 -2.14 -1.74 -17.11
C PHE A 315 -2.95 -0.82 -16.21
N GLY A 316 -3.21 -1.23 -14.95
CA GLY A 316 -4.03 -0.47 -14.00
C GLY A 316 -3.44 0.89 -13.66
N SER A 317 -2.13 0.95 -13.36
CA SER A 317 -1.47 2.22 -13.04
C SER A 317 -1.40 3.19 -14.22
N GLU A 318 -1.13 2.68 -15.41
CA GLU A 318 -1.10 3.50 -16.64
C GLU A 318 -2.51 3.99 -17.04
N ALA A 319 -3.55 3.14 -16.87
CA ALA A 319 -4.94 3.51 -17.12
C ALA A 319 -5.44 4.57 -16.12
N GLU A 320 -5.07 4.44 -14.83
CA GLU A 320 -5.37 5.45 -13.83
C GLU A 320 -4.76 6.80 -14.19
N LEU A 321 -3.48 6.84 -14.55
CA LEU A 321 -2.79 8.06 -14.97
C LEU A 321 -3.46 8.70 -16.20
N ARG A 322 -3.77 7.91 -17.24
CA ARG A 322 -4.49 8.41 -18.44
C ARG A 322 -5.86 8.98 -18.09
N THR A 323 -6.61 8.30 -17.22
CA THR A 323 -7.93 8.79 -16.79
C THR A 323 -7.84 10.09 -16.01
N ALA A 324 -6.86 10.20 -15.11
CA ALA A 324 -6.63 11.42 -14.33
C ALA A 324 -6.19 12.60 -15.20
N ASP A 325 -5.33 12.37 -16.20
CA ASP A 325 -4.91 13.37 -17.18
C ASP A 325 -6.10 13.87 -18.01
N THR A 326 -6.92 12.94 -18.50
CA THR A 326 -8.16 13.26 -19.23
C THR A 326 -9.10 14.12 -18.41
N ALA A 327 -9.33 13.74 -17.15
CA ALA A 327 -10.22 14.45 -16.25
C ALA A 327 -9.70 15.86 -15.88
N LEU A 328 -8.39 15.96 -15.59
CA LEU A 328 -7.73 17.24 -15.33
C LEU A 328 -7.85 18.20 -16.53
N THR A 329 -7.54 17.69 -17.72
CA THR A 329 -7.62 18.49 -18.97
C THR A 329 -9.05 18.96 -19.22
N ALA A 330 -10.04 18.10 -18.97
CA ALA A 330 -11.45 18.43 -19.18
C ALA A 330 -12.01 19.39 -18.14
N ALA A 331 -11.46 19.40 -16.93
CA ALA A 331 -11.83 20.36 -15.90
C ALA A 331 -11.40 21.81 -16.28
N GLY A 332 -10.43 21.95 -17.19
CA GLY A 332 -9.95 23.27 -17.62
C GLY A 332 -9.36 24.06 -16.46
N ILE A 333 -9.76 25.32 -16.32
CA ILE A 333 -9.22 26.20 -15.25
C ILE A 333 -9.56 25.68 -13.84
N ASP A 334 -10.69 25.00 -13.66
CA ASP A 334 -11.08 24.42 -12.38
C ASP A 334 -10.13 23.28 -11.97
N GLY A 335 -9.47 22.66 -12.94
CA GLY A 335 -8.45 21.64 -12.69
C GLY A 335 -7.18 22.19 -12.04
N LEU A 336 -6.96 23.49 -12.09
CA LEU A 336 -5.80 24.17 -11.49
C LEU A 336 -6.03 24.60 -10.04
N LEU A 337 -7.22 24.34 -9.49
CA LEU A 337 -7.50 24.65 -8.09
C LEU A 337 -6.58 23.86 -7.16
N HIS A 338 -5.96 24.58 -6.22
CA HIS A 338 -5.07 23.97 -5.26
C HIS A 338 -5.86 23.07 -4.30
N PRO A 339 -5.34 21.91 -3.88
CA PRO A 339 -6.00 20.98 -2.96
C PRO A 339 -6.52 21.63 -1.68
N SER A 340 -5.77 22.57 -1.09
CA SER A 340 -6.16 23.31 0.11
C SER A 340 -7.47 24.11 -0.04
N THR A 341 -7.87 24.45 -1.27
CA THR A 341 -9.10 25.21 -1.54
C THR A 341 -10.31 24.32 -1.82
N THR A 342 -10.08 23.06 -2.13
CA THR A 342 -11.13 22.10 -2.53
C THR A 342 -11.33 20.96 -1.52
N GLY A 343 -10.54 20.95 -0.45
CA GLY A 343 -10.39 19.85 0.49
C GLY A 343 -11.66 19.32 1.17
N ARG A 344 -12.42 18.51 0.44
CA ARG A 344 -13.46 17.65 1.01
C ARG A 344 -13.00 16.20 0.91
N TYR A 345 -12.43 15.70 1.99
CA TYR A 345 -12.19 14.26 2.12
C TYR A 345 -13.48 13.58 2.58
N ALA A 346 -13.76 12.39 2.06
CA ALA A 346 -14.78 11.54 2.66
C ALA A 346 -14.35 11.18 4.08
N HIS A 347 -15.28 11.13 5.02
CA HIS A 347 -14.99 10.96 6.43
C HIS A 347 -14.23 9.65 6.75
N MET A 348 -14.43 8.59 5.99
CA MET A 348 -13.78 7.29 6.18
C MET A 348 -12.67 7.00 5.17
N ASN A 349 -12.16 8.02 4.50
CA ASN A 349 -11.19 7.84 3.43
C ASN A 349 -10.10 8.89 3.48
N LEU A 350 -8.83 8.45 3.37
CA LEU A 350 -7.67 9.33 3.19
C LEU A 350 -7.46 9.67 1.72
N ASP A 351 -8.11 8.90 0.83
CA ASP A 351 -7.85 9.02 -0.57
C ASP A 351 -8.52 10.23 -1.20
N HIS A 352 -7.93 10.58 -2.21
CA HIS A 352 -8.07 11.60 -3.21
C HIS A 352 -9.40 11.58 -3.95
N TYR A 353 -10.36 10.76 -3.53
CA TYR A 353 -11.69 10.67 -4.16
C TYR A 353 -12.45 11.99 -4.17
N PHE A 354 -12.10 12.87 -3.25
CA PHE A 354 -12.68 14.21 -3.12
C PHE A 354 -11.63 15.32 -3.23
N ALA A 355 -10.39 14.95 -3.53
CA ALA A 355 -9.33 15.89 -3.83
C ALA A 355 -9.57 16.60 -5.17
N SER A 356 -8.87 17.70 -5.39
CA SER A 356 -8.91 18.40 -6.68
C SER A 356 -8.46 17.48 -7.82
N TRP A 357 -8.85 17.82 -9.04
CA TRP A 357 -8.37 17.10 -10.23
C TRP A 357 -6.86 17.15 -10.35
N PHE A 358 -6.23 18.25 -9.95
CA PHE A 358 -4.78 18.36 -9.90
C PHE A 358 -4.15 17.34 -8.94
N GLU A 359 -4.69 17.21 -7.74
CA GLU A 359 -4.16 16.24 -6.77
C GLU A 359 -4.34 14.80 -7.24
N ARG A 360 -5.51 14.44 -7.77
CA ARG A 360 -5.77 13.11 -8.36
C ARG A 360 -4.76 12.79 -9.46
N TYR A 361 -4.50 13.76 -10.35
CA TYR A 361 -3.51 13.62 -11.41
C TYR A 361 -2.09 13.47 -10.86
N ALA A 362 -1.65 14.38 -9.98
CA ALA A 362 -0.32 14.32 -9.41
C ALA A 362 -0.04 13.01 -8.68
N ARG A 363 -1.02 12.53 -7.91
CA ARG A 363 -0.88 11.27 -7.15
C ARG A 363 -0.96 10.02 -8.02
N SER A 364 -1.63 10.05 -9.17
CA SER A 364 -1.70 8.89 -10.08
C SER A 364 -0.32 8.46 -10.60
N TYR A 365 0.67 9.39 -10.64
CA TYR A 365 2.05 9.03 -10.94
C TYR A 365 2.64 8.03 -9.94
N SER A 366 2.26 8.10 -8.67
CA SER A 366 2.78 7.17 -7.66
C SER A 366 2.46 5.72 -8.01
N GLY A 367 1.31 5.45 -8.62
CA GLY A 367 0.93 4.13 -9.10
C GLY A 367 1.86 3.57 -10.17
N THR A 368 2.46 4.42 -11.02
CA THR A 368 3.40 4.01 -12.06
C THR A 368 4.83 3.80 -11.53
N ILE A 369 5.11 4.22 -10.28
CA ILE A 369 6.44 4.19 -9.66
C ILE A 369 6.51 3.15 -8.53
N ALA A 370 5.61 3.23 -7.56
CA ALA A 370 5.60 2.37 -6.37
C ALA A 370 5.32 0.89 -6.73
N GLY A 371 5.82 -0.02 -5.93
CA GLY A 371 5.64 -1.46 -6.16
C GLY A 371 6.35 -2.00 -7.41
N GLY A 372 7.38 -1.30 -7.88
CA GLY A 372 8.10 -1.53 -9.14
C GLY A 372 7.55 -0.66 -10.27
N THR A 373 8.43 0.16 -10.88
CA THR A 373 8.04 1.09 -11.94
C THR A 373 7.42 0.37 -13.14
N SER A 374 6.73 1.14 -13.99
CA SER A 374 6.19 0.61 -15.26
C SER A 374 7.28 -0.09 -16.10
N GLU A 375 8.51 0.42 -16.11
CA GLU A 375 9.66 -0.18 -16.79
C GLU A 375 10.09 -1.50 -16.14
N ILE A 376 10.10 -1.56 -14.80
CA ILE A 376 10.37 -2.81 -14.07
C ILE A 376 9.29 -3.85 -14.38
N GLN A 377 8.01 -3.47 -14.41
CA GLN A 377 6.93 -4.40 -14.78
C GLN A 377 7.08 -4.89 -16.23
N ARG A 378 7.43 -4.01 -17.18
CA ARG A 378 7.73 -4.40 -18.57
C ARG A 378 8.89 -5.39 -18.64
N ASN A 379 9.96 -5.18 -17.84
CA ASN A 379 11.07 -6.11 -17.77
C ASN A 379 10.68 -7.47 -17.19
N ILE A 380 9.86 -7.50 -16.15
CA ILE A 380 9.35 -8.75 -15.57
C ILE A 380 8.51 -9.50 -16.59
N ILE A 381 7.58 -8.81 -17.28
CA ILE A 381 6.76 -9.40 -18.35
C ILE A 381 7.63 -9.93 -19.47
N ALA A 382 8.59 -9.14 -19.95
CA ALA A 382 9.48 -9.55 -21.02
C ALA A 382 10.27 -10.83 -20.68
N GLN A 383 10.84 -10.89 -19.48
CA GLN A 383 11.72 -11.97 -19.06
C GLN A 383 10.98 -13.20 -18.56
N GLN A 384 9.94 -13.02 -17.73
CA GLN A 384 9.28 -14.13 -17.04
C GLN A 384 8.04 -14.64 -17.79
N VAL A 385 7.38 -13.80 -18.60
CA VAL A 385 6.17 -14.18 -19.36
C VAL A 385 6.53 -14.52 -20.80
N LEU A 386 7.31 -13.66 -21.45
CA LEU A 386 7.66 -13.81 -22.86
C LEU A 386 8.97 -14.58 -23.09
N GLY A 387 9.71 -14.91 -22.02
CA GLY A 387 10.97 -15.66 -22.13
C GLY A 387 12.09 -14.91 -22.86
N LEU A 388 12.02 -13.59 -22.96
CA LEU A 388 13.05 -12.80 -23.63
C LEU A 388 14.34 -12.77 -22.83
N PRO A 389 15.53 -12.74 -23.50
CA PRO A 389 16.83 -12.77 -22.82
C PRO A 389 17.04 -11.51 -21.98
N ARG A 390 17.70 -11.69 -20.83
CA ARG A 390 18.25 -10.57 -20.04
C ARG A 390 19.41 -9.96 -20.83
N ARG A 391 19.39 -8.65 -21.00
CA ARG A 391 20.55 -7.89 -21.49
C ARG A 391 21.48 -7.53 -20.36
#